data_4be966eb370003146a57aeb5a6ea70c4
#
_entry.id   4be966eb370003146a57aeb5a6ea70c4
#
_cell.length_a   1.000
_cell.length_b   1.000
_cell.length_c   1.000
_cell.angle_alpha   90.00
_cell.angle_beta   90.00
_cell.angle_gamma   90.00
#
_symmetry.space_group_name_H-M   'P 1'
#
loop_
_entity.id
_entity.type
_entity.pdbx_description
1 polymer ?
#
loop_
_entity_poly.entity_id
_entity_poly.type
_entity_poly.pdbx_seq_one_letter_code
_entity_poly.pdbx_strand_id
1 'polypeptide(L)'
;IGIPFYYADSTLSKIEDHMHGDLEDEHELMMTLRHEAGHAINYAYRIYRSEEWQETFGRFTDPYRDFFRPNPRSKDFVKHLYQQVGQYAGRIYAQKHPDEDFAETFAVWLAPRSNWRQKYHNWGALKKLKFVDSLMKKIGPRKPLVTNGGLIRPIESLNFTLLEYYNKSEERYREKAQGYVDDVLKEIFSTNGKGENRAPAGGFIEKNRNHLVGIISHWTGEEDSSVEPLIDKLIARAKELNLNLSPHRQSRKLIEVTALATTLIMNYIYEGKFIIR
;
A
#
# COMPACT_ATOMS: atom_id res chain seq x y z
N ILE A 1 -15.42 -11.08 3.14
CA ILE A 1 -14.64 -10.02 3.81
C ILE A 1 -13.78 -10.68 4.86
N GLY A 2 -12.48 -10.45 4.82
CA GLY A 2 -11.56 -10.88 5.87
C GLY A 2 -11.43 -9.78 6.92
N ILE A 3 -11.67 -10.11 8.18
CA ILE A 3 -11.45 -9.19 9.30
C ILE A 3 -10.26 -9.75 10.08
N PRO A 4 -9.19 -8.98 10.29
CA PRO A 4 -8.07 -9.42 11.07
C PRO A 4 -8.47 -9.80 12.50
N PHE A 5 -7.93 -10.90 13.01
CA PHE A 5 -8.32 -11.46 14.31
C PHE A 5 -8.04 -10.54 15.49
N TYR A 6 -7.05 -9.66 15.36
CA TYR A 6 -6.67 -8.73 16.42
C TYR A 6 -7.73 -7.65 16.70
N TYR A 7 -8.67 -7.43 15.78
CA TYR A 7 -9.82 -6.55 16.06
C TYR A 7 -10.90 -7.20 16.95
N ALA A 8 -10.80 -8.51 17.23
CA ALA A 8 -11.76 -9.19 18.08
C ALA A 8 -11.62 -8.86 19.56
N ASP A 9 -10.47 -8.36 20.01
CA ASP A 9 -10.17 -8.06 21.41
C ASP A 9 -9.22 -6.86 21.54
N SER A 10 -9.50 -5.98 22.49
CA SER A 10 -8.73 -4.75 22.68
C SER A 10 -7.27 -4.99 23.12
N THR A 11 -6.98 -6.15 23.73
CA THR A 11 -5.60 -6.52 24.09
C THR A 11 -4.82 -6.92 22.85
N LEU A 12 -5.45 -7.69 21.96
CA LEU A 12 -4.84 -8.07 20.68
C LEU A 12 -4.59 -6.84 19.82
N SER A 13 -5.54 -5.91 19.77
CA SER A 13 -5.36 -4.64 19.05
C SER A 13 -4.17 -3.83 19.59
N LYS A 14 -4.00 -3.75 20.91
CA LYS A 14 -2.84 -3.06 21.51
C LYS A 14 -1.52 -3.76 21.22
N ILE A 15 -1.50 -5.09 21.14
CA ILE A 15 -0.31 -5.85 20.77
C ILE A 15 0.04 -5.56 19.31
N GLU A 16 -0.94 -5.56 18.40
CA GLU A 16 -0.73 -5.25 16.99
C GLU A 16 -0.17 -3.84 16.80
N ASP A 17 -0.78 -2.85 17.46
CA ASP A 17 -0.32 -1.46 17.42
C ASP A 17 1.10 -1.31 17.97
N HIS A 18 1.43 -2.01 19.06
CA HIS A 18 2.79 -2.00 19.61
C HIS A 18 3.82 -2.66 18.68
N MET A 19 3.42 -3.71 17.96
CA MET A 19 4.33 -4.47 17.09
C MET A 19 4.55 -3.83 15.73
N HIS A 20 3.52 -3.22 15.14
CA HIS A 20 3.55 -2.70 13.77
C HIS A 20 3.30 -1.19 13.67
N GLY A 21 2.61 -0.58 14.65
CA GLY A 21 2.36 0.86 14.71
C GLY A 21 1.41 1.40 13.65
N ASP A 22 0.63 0.53 13.00
CA ASP A 22 -0.25 0.85 11.88
C ASP A 22 -1.70 0.39 12.09
N LEU A 23 -2.11 0.23 13.36
CA LEU A 23 -3.48 -0.18 13.67
C LEU A 23 -4.46 0.93 13.26
N GLU A 24 -5.39 0.57 12.36
CA GLU A 24 -6.49 1.46 11.98
C GLU A 24 -7.38 1.76 13.20
N ASP A 25 -7.75 3.02 13.37
CA ASP A 25 -8.76 3.39 14.35
C ASP A 25 -10.16 2.88 13.93
N GLU A 26 -11.16 2.99 14.82
CA GLU A 26 -12.53 2.51 14.55
C GLU A 26 -13.13 3.19 13.30
N HIS A 27 -12.82 4.46 13.08
CA HIS A 27 -13.32 5.19 11.93
C HIS A 27 -12.71 4.66 10.63
N GLU A 28 -11.41 4.47 10.62
CA GLU A 28 -10.63 3.95 9.49
C GLU A 28 -11.04 2.51 9.18
N LEU A 29 -11.12 1.66 10.21
CA LEU A 29 -11.60 0.29 10.04
C LEU A 29 -13.01 0.27 9.42
N MET A 30 -13.91 1.14 9.89
CA MET A 30 -15.25 1.22 9.31
C MET A 30 -15.29 1.78 7.90
N MET A 31 -14.32 2.59 7.50
CA MET A 31 -14.16 3.02 6.12
C MET A 31 -13.72 1.84 5.24
N THR A 32 -12.71 1.11 5.66
CA THR A 32 -12.20 -0.09 4.98
C THR A 32 -13.29 -1.16 4.86
N LEU A 33 -14.02 -1.45 5.94
CA LEU A 33 -15.11 -2.44 5.90
C LEU A 33 -16.25 -2.07 4.94
N ARG A 34 -16.59 -0.79 4.80
CA ARG A 34 -17.58 -0.35 3.82
C ARG A 34 -17.08 -0.52 2.39
N HIS A 35 -15.80 -0.28 2.14
CA HIS A 35 -15.15 -0.53 0.86
C HIS A 35 -15.21 -2.02 0.51
N GLU A 36 -14.78 -2.90 1.41
CA GLU A 36 -14.83 -4.34 1.23
C GLU A 36 -16.26 -4.87 1.02
N ALA A 37 -17.25 -4.25 1.70
CA ALA A 37 -18.65 -4.56 1.45
C ALA A 37 -19.07 -4.22 0.02
N GLY A 38 -18.50 -3.19 -0.59
CA GLY A 38 -18.69 -2.85 -2.01
C GLY A 38 -18.26 -4.00 -2.93
N HIS A 39 -17.05 -4.53 -2.74
CA HIS A 39 -16.58 -5.71 -3.48
C HIS A 39 -17.47 -6.92 -3.24
N ALA A 40 -17.83 -7.21 -1.99
CA ALA A 40 -18.68 -8.34 -1.65
C ALA A 40 -20.04 -8.28 -2.36
N ILE A 41 -20.68 -7.11 -2.41
CA ILE A 41 -21.94 -6.89 -3.13
C ILE A 41 -21.74 -7.04 -4.63
N ASN A 42 -20.69 -6.43 -5.19
CA ASN A 42 -20.38 -6.51 -6.62
C ASN A 42 -20.27 -7.97 -7.08
N TYR A 43 -19.58 -8.80 -6.31
CA TYR A 43 -19.37 -10.22 -6.65
C TYR A 43 -20.59 -11.09 -6.34
N ALA A 44 -21.25 -10.88 -5.22
CA ALA A 44 -22.41 -11.67 -4.81
C ALA A 44 -23.58 -11.56 -5.81
N TYR A 45 -23.76 -10.40 -6.39
CA TYR A 45 -24.79 -10.15 -7.39
C TYR A 45 -24.25 -10.12 -8.83
N ARG A 46 -22.95 -10.32 -9.05
CA ARG A 46 -22.24 -10.26 -10.34
C ARG A 46 -22.54 -8.96 -11.10
N ILE A 47 -22.62 -7.84 -10.38
CA ILE A 47 -23.03 -6.54 -10.90
C ILE A 47 -22.08 -6.06 -11.99
N TYR A 48 -20.77 -6.32 -11.81
CA TYR A 48 -19.68 -6.00 -12.75
C TYR A 48 -19.88 -6.54 -14.16
N ARG A 49 -20.82 -7.50 -14.36
CA ARG A 49 -21.16 -8.06 -15.67
C ARG A 49 -22.19 -7.26 -16.43
N SER A 50 -22.92 -6.35 -15.76
CA SER A 50 -23.94 -5.55 -16.42
C SER A 50 -23.30 -4.45 -17.28
N GLU A 51 -23.91 -4.19 -18.43
CA GLU A 51 -23.50 -3.13 -19.34
C GLU A 51 -23.54 -1.76 -18.64
N GLU A 52 -24.59 -1.49 -17.89
CA GLU A 52 -24.78 -0.24 -17.15
C GLU A 52 -23.66 0.02 -16.12
N TRP A 53 -23.16 -1.04 -15.46
CA TRP A 53 -22.03 -0.92 -14.56
C TRP A 53 -20.74 -0.61 -15.35
N GLN A 54 -20.49 -1.30 -16.46
CA GLN A 54 -19.31 -1.10 -17.28
C GLN A 54 -19.28 0.29 -17.94
N GLU A 55 -20.42 0.81 -18.35
CA GLU A 55 -20.56 2.19 -18.85
C GLU A 55 -20.30 3.23 -17.76
N THR A 56 -20.56 2.88 -16.50
CA THR A 56 -20.44 3.81 -15.37
C THR A 56 -19.02 3.83 -14.79
N PHE A 57 -18.38 2.67 -14.65
CA PHE A 57 -17.09 2.51 -13.97
C PHE A 57 -15.94 2.14 -14.90
N GLY A 58 -16.22 1.51 -16.04
CA GLY A 58 -15.25 0.95 -16.95
C GLY A 58 -15.32 -0.57 -17.02
N ARG A 59 -14.48 -1.18 -17.86
CA ARG A 59 -14.50 -2.63 -18.04
C ARG A 59 -13.84 -3.33 -16.86
N PHE A 60 -14.53 -4.31 -16.28
CA PHE A 60 -14.00 -5.11 -15.17
C PHE A 60 -12.74 -5.91 -15.54
N THR A 61 -12.55 -6.20 -16.82
CA THR A 61 -11.37 -6.92 -17.36
C THR A 61 -10.17 -6.03 -17.61
N ASP A 62 -10.27 -4.72 -17.38
CA ASP A 62 -9.13 -3.83 -17.49
C ASP A 62 -8.08 -4.24 -16.42
N PRO A 63 -6.78 -4.16 -16.72
CA PRO A 63 -5.76 -4.52 -15.74
C PRO A 63 -5.74 -3.53 -14.57
N TYR A 64 -5.45 -4.01 -13.37
CA TYR A 64 -5.15 -3.14 -12.24
C TYR A 64 -3.94 -2.28 -12.58
N ARG A 65 -4.06 -0.99 -12.28
CA ARG A 65 -2.96 -0.04 -12.49
C ARG A 65 -2.03 -0.09 -11.29
N ASP A 66 -1.01 -0.94 -11.36
CA ASP A 66 0.02 -1.02 -10.33
C ASP A 66 0.82 0.28 -10.23
N PHE A 67 1.00 0.94 -11.38
CA PHE A 67 1.66 2.23 -11.50
C PHE A 67 0.77 3.24 -12.22
N PHE A 68 0.32 4.24 -11.49
CA PHE A 68 -0.37 5.38 -12.10
C PHE A 68 -0.15 6.62 -11.24
N ARG A 69 -0.19 7.78 -11.88
CA ARG A 69 -0.24 9.06 -11.17
C ARG A 69 -1.70 9.40 -10.94
N PRO A 70 -2.21 9.29 -9.70
CA PRO A 70 -3.57 9.68 -9.43
C PRO A 70 -3.73 11.18 -9.66
N ASN A 71 -4.86 11.58 -10.23
CA ASN A 71 -5.22 12.97 -10.34
C ASN A 71 -6.04 13.40 -9.11
N PRO A 72 -5.44 14.08 -8.11
CA PRO A 72 -6.15 14.47 -6.88
C PRO A 72 -7.22 15.52 -7.13
N ARG A 73 -7.20 16.19 -8.29
CA ARG A 73 -8.18 17.21 -8.68
C ARG A 73 -9.32 16.63 -9.49
N SER A 74 -9.27 15.35 -9.87
CA SER A 74 -10.37 14.73 -10.61
C SER A 74 -11.66 14.76 -9.79
N LYS A 75 -12.73 15.13 -10.44
CA LYS A 75 -14.10 15.12 -9.91
C LYS A 75 -14.91 13.90 -10.37
N ASP A 76 -14.29 13.00 -11.13
CA ASP A 76 -14.95 11.80 -11.65
C ASP A 76 -14.94 10.63 -10.68
N PHE A 77 -14.20 10.77 -9.58
CA PHE A 77 -14.03 9.77 -8.54
C PHE A 77 -14.42 10.33 -7.18
N VAL A 78 -14.97 9.46 -6.33
CA VAL A 78 -15.16 9.80 -4.92
C VAL A 78 -13.83 9.87 -4.19
N LYS A 79 -13.84 10.50 -3.01
CA LYS A 79 -12.68 10.54 -2.11
C LYS A 79 -13.10 9.90 -0.79
N HIS A 80 -12.69 8.66 -0.58
CA HIS A 80 -13.00 7.87 0.61
C HIS A 80 -11.71 7.43 1.31
N LEU A 81 -11.02 6.41 0.84
CA LEU A 81 -9.76 5.96 1.46
C LEU A 81 -8.60 6.96 1.30
N TYR A 82 -8.77 7.97 0.45
CA TYR A 82 -7.81 9.06 0.32
C TYR A 82 -7.56 9.84 1.63
N GLN A 83 -8.51 9.90 2.54
CA GLN A 83 -8.37 10.68 3.78
C GLN A 83 -7.48 9.99 4.84
N GLN A 84 -7.19 8.71 4.66
CA GLN A 84 -6.41 7.91 5.62
C GLN A 84 -4.90 7.98 5.39
N VAL A 85 -4.46 8.36 4.20
CA VAL A 85 -3.03 8.30 3.84
C VAL A 85 -2.42 9.68 3.95
N GLY A 86 -2.39 10.27 5.17
CA GLY A 86 -1.60 11.43 5.56
C GLY A 86 -1.42 12.51 4.49
N GLN A 87 -0.34 13.26 4.53
CA GLN A 87 -0.01 14.39 3.64
C GLN A 87 0.16 14.05 2.15
N TYR A 88 0.10 12.77 1.78
CA TYR A 88 0.38 12.30 0.41
C TYR A 88 -0.89 12.24 -0.43
N ALA A 89 -1.10 13.30 -1.16
CA ALA A 89 -2.17 13.53 -2.14
C ALA A 89 -2.21 12.50 -3.31
N GLY A 90 -1.54 11.35 -3.19
CA GLY A 90 -1.27 10.44 -4.29
C GLY A 90 -2.27 9.31 -4.50
N ARG A 91 -2.95 8.85 -3.47
CA ARG A 91 -3.75 7.62 -3.54
C ARG A 91 -5.24 7.90 -3.55
N ILE A 92 -5.78 8.27 -4.69
CA ILE A 92 -7.22 8.13 -4.93
C ILE A 92 -7.42 6.69 -5.40
N TYR A 93 -7.71 5.81 -4.45
CA TYR A 93 -7.80 4.37 -4.66
C TYR A 93 -8.81 4.00 -5.75
N ALA A 94 -9.90 4.76 -5.85
CA ALA A 94 -10.89 4.65 -6.91
C ALA A 94 -10.31 4.75 -8.34
N GLN A 95 -9.15 5.38 -8.53
CA GLN A 95 -8.55 5.51 -9.87
C GLN A 95 -7.73 4.28 -10.28
N LYS A 96 -7.52 3.33 -9.38
CA LYS A 96 -6.69 2.16 -9.61
C LYS A 96 -7.33 1.17 -10.58
N HIS A 97 -8.62 0.92 -10.41
CA HIS A 97 -9.37 -0.06 -11.19
C HIS A 97 -10.87 0.24 -11.12
N PRO A 98 -11.69 -0.12 -12.15
CA PRO A 98 -13.14 0.02 -12.09
C PRO A 98 -13.81 -0.64 -10.90
N ASP A 99 -13.28 -1.75 -10.41
CA ASP A 99 -13.79 -2.44 -9.23
C ASP A 99 -13.54 -1.66 -7.94
N GLU A 100 -12.35 -1.05 -7.82
CA GLU A 100 -12.01 -0.15 -6.72
C GLU A 100 -12.88 1.12 -6.74
N ASP A 101 -13.12 1.67 -7.92
CA ASP A 101 -14.01 2.82 -8.10
C ASP A 101 -15.44 2.52 -7.66
N PHE A 102 -15.95 1.33 -7.98
CA PHE A 102 -17.24 0.89 -7.49
C PHE A 102 -17.26 0.72 -5.98
N ALA A 103 -16.25 0.05 -5.40
CA ALA A 103 -16.15 -0.20 -3.96
C ALA A 103 -16.05 1.10 -3.16
N GLU A 104 -15.21 2.04 -3.59
CA GLU A 104 -15.09 3.38 -3.00
C GLU A 104 -16.41 4.18 -3.10
N THR A 105 -17.08 4.12 -4.28
CA THR A 105 -18.36 4.79 -4.48
C THR A 105 -19.44 4.19 -3.59
N PHE A 106 -19.47 2.87 -3.46
CA PHE A 106 -20.38 2.16 -2.56
C PHE A 106 -20.13 2.53 -1.10
N ALA A 107 -18.86 2.58 -0.67
CA ALA A 107 -18.49 2.96 0.69
C ALA A 107 -18.98 4.37 1.05
N VAL A 108 -18.81 5.35 0.15
CA VAL A 108 -19.32 6.72 0.35
C VAL A 108 -20.84 6.75 0.40
N TRP A 109 -21.51 5.96 -0.45
CA TRP A 109 -22.97 5.86 -0.46
C TRP A 109 -23.49 5.25 0.85
N LEU A 110 -22.84 4.18 1.34
CA LEU A 110 -23.22 3.44 2.54
C LEU A 110 -22.91 4.22 3.84
N ALA A 111 -21.95 5.14 3.81
CA ALA A 111 -21.51 5.86 5.00
C ALA A 111 -22.66 6.67 5.63
N PRO A 112 -22.95 6.48 6.93
CA PRO A 112 -23.99 7.27 7.63
C PRO A 112 -23.68 8.77 7.55
N ARG A 113 -24.70 9.58 7.30
CA ARG A 113 -24.60 11.04 7.27
C ARG A 113 -23.57 11.59 6.26
N SER A 114 -23.24 10.85 5.23
CA SER A 114 -22.21 11.23 4.23
C SER A 114 -22.60 12.48 3.42
N ASN A 115 -23.88 12.86 3.42
CA ASN A 115 -24.42 13.98 2.61
C ASN A 115 -23.91 13.99 1.16
N TRP A 116 -23.67 12.82 0.61
CA TRP A 116 -22.99 12.66 -0.67
C TRP A 116 -23.68 13.41 -1.83
N ARG A 117 -25.02 13.57 -1.81
CA ARG A 117 -25.74 14.33 -2.83
C ARG A 117 -25.32 15.79 -2.87
N GLN A 118 -25.08 16.40 -1.70
CA GLN A 118 -24.63 17.76 -1.58
C GLN A 118 -23.11 17.87 -1.80
N LYS A 119 -22.34 16.97 -1.18
CA LYS A 119 -20.86 16.96 -1.27
C LYS A 119 -20.38 16.82 -2.71
N TYR A 120 -21.03 15.98 -3.50
CA TYR A 120 -20.63 15.66 -4.89
C TYR A 120 -21.52 16.31 -5.96
N HIS A 121 -22.33 17.34 -5.62
CA HIS A 121 -23.35 17.86 -6.55
C HIS A 121 -22.79 18.35 -7.90
N ASN A 122 -21.56 18.89 -7.93
CA ASN A 122 -20.87 19.36 -9.14
C ASN A 122 -19.74 18.42 -9.61
N TRP A 123 -19.77 17.15 -9.22
CA TRP A 123 -18.75 16.16 -9.55
C TRP A 123 -19.29 15.12 -10.51
N GLY A 124 -18.43 14.61 -11.43
CA GLY A 124 -18.76 13.45 -12.25
C GLY A 124 -19.07 12.21 -11.40
N ALA A 125 -18.42 12.08 -10.23
CA ALA A 125 -18.70 11.02 -9.26
C ALA A 125 -20.18 10.96 -8.79
N LEU A 126 -20.95 12.07 -8.89
CA LEU A 126 -22.36 12.05 -8.53
C LEU A 126 -23.17 11.06 -9.39
N LYS A 127 -22.82 10.89 -10.67
CA LYS A 127 -23.46 9.91 -11.56
C LYS A 127 -23.27 8.49 -10.99
N LYS A 128 -22.08 8.17 -10.54
CA LYS A 128 -21.72 6.87 -9.95
C LYS A 128 -22.47 6.62 -8.64
N LEU A 129 -22.54 7.62 -7.77
CA LEU A 129 -23.30 7.55 -6.52
C LEU A 129 -24.80 7.36 -6.75
N LYS A 130 -25.38 8.03 -7.75
CA LYS A 130 -26.79 7.83 -8.15
C LYS A 130 -27.02 6.43 -8.73
N PHE A 131 -26.07 5.92 -9.50
CA PHE A 131 -26.11 4.55 -9.99
C PHE A 131 -26.15 3.56 -8.82
N VAL A 132 -25.26 3.68 -7.84
CA VAL A 132 -25.26 2.81 -6.65
C VAL A 132 -26.58 2.92 -5.88
N ASP A 133 -27.11 4.13 -5.66
CA ASP A 133 -28.39 4.35 -4.97
C ASP A 133 -29.56 3.66 -5.67
N SER A 134 -29.62 3.76 -6.99
CA SER A 134 -30.62 3.08 -7.81
C SER A 134 -30.46 1.56 -7.81
N LEU A 135 -29.21 1.11 -7.97
CA LEU A 135 -28.86 -0.30 -7.97
C LEU A 135 -29.26 -0.98 -6.65
N MET A 136 -28.94 -0.36 -5.51
CA MET A 136 -29.23 -0.95 -4.20
C MET A 136 -30.72 -1.02 -3.90
N LYS A 137 -31.51 -0.06 -4.38
CA LYS A 137 -32.97 -0.15 -4.33
C LYS A 137 -33.52 -1.32 -5.16
N LYS A 138 -32.90 -1.60 -6.31
CA LYS A 138 -33.30 -2.67 -7.24
C LYS A 138 -32.93 -4.06 -6.74
N ILE A 139 -31.73 -4.22 -6.13
CA ILE A 139 -31.22 -5.54 -5.72
C ILE A 139 -31.42 -5.84 -4.24
N GLY A 140 -31.61 -4.84 -3.37
CA GLY A 140 -31.76 -5.05 -1.92
C GLY A 140 -32.83 -6.08 -1.54
N PRO A 141 -34.00 -6.15 -2.20
CA PRO A 141 -35.00 -7.18 -1.93
C PRO A 141 -34.67 -8.58 -2.49
N ARG A 142 -33.61 -8.69 -3.31
CA ARG A 142 -33.27 -9.94 -4.02
C ARG A 142 -32.24 -10.75 -3.26
N LYS A 143 -32.30 -12.06 -3.39
CA LYS A 143 -31.23 -12.94 -2.91
C LYS A 143 -30.00 -12.78 -3.81
N PRO A 144 -28.78 -12.86 -3.25
CA PRO A 144 -27.56 -12.86 -4.05
C PRO A 144 -27.52 -14.05 -5.00
N LEU A 145 -26.81 -13.89 -6.12
CA LEU A 145 -26.62 -14.95 -7.12
C LEU A 145 -25.56 -15.96 -6.69
N VAL A 146 -24.61 -15.51 -5.87
CA VAL A 146 -23.53 -16.35 -5.33
C VAL A 146 -23.82 -16.56 -3.85
N THR A 147 -24.14 -17.79 -3.45
CA THR A 147 -24.55 -18.16 -2.10
C THR A 147 -23.65 -19.23 -1.47
N ASN A 148 -22.71 -19.80 -2.24
CA ASN A 148 -21.87 -20.93 -1.86
C ASN A 148 -20.45 -20.50 -1.49
N GLY A 149 -20.30 -19.45 -0.72
CA GLY A 149 -19.01 -19.01 -0.20
C GLY A 149 -18.63 -19.79 1.06
N GLY A 150 -17.51 -20.50 1.04
CA GLY A 150 -16.87 -21.02 2.26
C GLY A 150 -16.00 -19.95 2.92
N LEU A 151 -15.76 -20.04 4.21
CA LEU A 151 -14.78 -19.23 4.91
C LEU A 151 -13.38 -19.60 4.41
N ILE A 152 -12.61 -18.62 3.95
CA ILE A 152 -11.28 -18.84 3.39
C ILE A 152 -10.29 -19.23 4.49
N ARG A 153 -10.42 -18.63 5.68
CA ARG A 153 -9.61 -18.91 6.87
C ARG A 153 -10.50 -18.76 8.10
N PRO A 154 -11.27 -19.78 8.46
CA PRO A 154 -12.04 -19.75 9.69
C PRO A 154 -11.10 -19.66 10.89
N ILE A 155 -11.50 -18.88 11.90
CA ILE A 155 -10.67 -18.63 13.08
C ILE A 155 -10.30 -19.93 13.80
N GLU A 156 -11.18 -20.93 13.75
CA GLU A 156 -10.99 -22.25 14.32
C GLU A 156 -9.84 -23.04 13.67
N SER A 157 -9.41 -22.63 12.45
CA SER A 157 -8.29 -23.23 11.74
C SER A 157 -6.95 -22.60 12.08
N LEU A 158 -6.93 -21.55 12.89
CA LEU A 158 -5.70 -20.87 13.30
C LEU A 158 -5.02 -21.66 14.43
N ASN A 159 -4.06 -22.51 14.04
CA ASN A 159 -3.32 -23.39 14.96
C ASN A 159 -1.92 -22.85 15.24
N PHE A 160 -1.81 -21.59 15.62
CA PHE A 160 -0.55 -20.95 15.98
C PHE A 160 -0.72 -20.03 17.18
N THR A 161 0.34 -19.85 17.93
CA THR A 161 0.39 -18.87 19.02
C THR A 161 0.60 -17.45 18.48
N LEU A 162 0.29 -16.44 19.30
CA LEU A 162 0.60 -15.03 18.96
C LEU A 162 2.10 -14.84 18.70
N LEU A 163 2.95 -15.49 19.48
CA LEU A 163 4.39 -15.42 19.28
C LEU A 163 4.81 -15.96 17.90
N GLU A 164 4.26 -17.10 17.49
CA GLU A 164 4.51 -17.66 16.17
C GLU A 164 3.97 -16.77 15.04
N TYR A 165 2.82 -16.14 15.26
CA TYR A 165 2.25 -15.18 14.30
C TYR A 165 3.19 -13.99 14.09
N TYR A 166 3.63 -13.35 15.17
CA TYR A 166 4.50 -12.17 15.08
C TYR A 166 5.91 -12.52 14.60
N ASN A 167 6.50 -13.64 15.04
CA ASN A 167 7.77 -14.12 14.53
C ASN A 167 7.71 -14.42 13.01
N LYS A 168 6.65 -15.07 12.53
CA LYS A 168 6.43 -15.29 11.09
C LYS A 168 6.20 -13.99 10.32
N SER A 169 5.53 -13.03 10.93
CA SER A 169 5.34 -11.71 10.34
C SER A 169 6.70 -11.01 10.20
N GLU A 170 7.52 -10.98 11.26
CA GLU A 170 8.87 -10.43 11.20
C GLU A 170 9.76 -11.16 10.20
N GLU A 171 9.72 -12.50 10.14
CA GLU A 171 10.48 -13.26 9.13
C GLU A 171 10.03 -12.92 7.72
N ARG A 172 8.72 -12.83 7.45
CA ARG A 172 8.20 -12.40 6.15
C ARG A 172 8.60 -10.94 5.81
N TYR A 173 8.61 -10.06 6.80
CA TYR A 173 9.11 -8.69 6.62
C TYR A 173 10.61 -8.70 6.35
N ARG A 174 11.38 -9.52 7.07
CA ARG A 174 12.83 -9.69 6.84
C ARG A 174 13.10 -10.31 5.47
N GLU A 175 12.44 -11.41 5.10
CA GLU A 175 12.62 -12.08 3.80
C GLU A 175 12.20 -11.19 2.63
N LYS A 176 11.05 -10.56 2.71
CA LYS A 176 10.61 -9.60 1.68
C LYS A 176 11.50 -8.36 1.63
N ALA A 177 12.05 -7.97 2.76
CA ALA A 177 12.90 -6.81 2.87
C ALA A 177 14.37 -7.12 2.59
N GLN A 178 14.84 -8.36 2.76
CA GLN A 178 16.23 -8.75 2.54
C GLN A 178 16.53 -9.03 1.07
N GLY A 179 15.66 -9.73 0.37
CA GLY A 179 15.95 -10.20 -0.99
C GLY A 179 15.98 -9.11 -2.06
N TYR A 180 15.12 -8.09 -1.94
CA TYR A 180 14.93 -7.18 -3.07
C TYR A 180 15.99 -6.08 -3.20
N VAL A 181 16.71 -5.71 -2.14
CA VAL A 181 17.81 -4.73 -2.22
C VAL A 181 19.16 -5.39 -2.52
N ASP A 182 19.30 -6.69 -2.29
CA ASP A 182 20.58 -7.39 -2.36
C ASP A 182 21.17 -7.41 -3.77
N ASP A 183 20.35 -7.72 -4.76
CA ASP A 183 20.83 -7.81 -6.14
C ASP A 183 21.20 -6.44 -6.69
N VAL A 184 20.42 -5.41 -6.37
CA VAL A 184 20.75 -4.04 -6.77
C VAL A 184 21.96 -3.50 -6.01
N LEU A 185 22.10 -3.81 -4.73
CA LEU A 185 23.32 -3.47 -3.98
C LEU A 185 24.55 -4.16 -4.57
N LYS A 186 24.43 -5.41 -5.07
CA LYS A 186 25.51 -6.12 -5.77
C LYS A 186 25.83 -5.52 -7.16
N GLU A 187 24.84 -4.91 -7.82
CA GLU A 187 25.08 -4.14 -9.06
C GLU A 187 25.84 -2.84 -8.77
N ILE A 188 25.44 -2.13 -7.71
CA ILE A 188 26.09 -0.89 -7.30
C ILE A 188 27.48 -1.16 -6.78
N PHE A 189 27.65 -2.16 -5.91
CA PHE A 189 28.88 -2.50 -5.22
C PHE A 189 29.40 -3.87 -5.65
N SER A 190 30.66 -4.15 -5.39
CA SER A 190 31.30 -5.41 -5.77
C SER A 190 31.41 -6.37 -4.59
N THR A 191 31.08 -7.65 -4.81
CA THR A 191 31.34 -8.74 -3.85
C THR A 191 32.81 -9.23 -3.90
N ASN A 192 33.55 -8.97 -4.99
CA ASN A 192 34.91 -9.47 -5.20
C ASN A 192 35.94 -8.57 -4.52
N GLY A 193 36.31 -8.93 -3.29
CA GLY A 193 37.15 -8.16 -2.38
C GLY A 193 38.63 -8.52 -2.33
N LYS A 194 39.24 -9.06 -3.40
CA LYS A 194 40.72 -9.31 -3.45
C LYS A 194 41.43 -8.22 -4.24
N GLY A 195 41.74 -7.13 -3.58
CA GLY A 195 42.58 -6.04 -4.13
C GLY A 195 42.88 -5.02 -3.05
N GLU A 196 44.16 -4.64 -2.91
CA GLU A 196 44.63 -3.55 -2.05
C GLU A 196 43.89 -2.26 -2.41
N ASN A 197 43.36 -1.54 -1.43
CA ASN A 197 42.62 -0.27 -1.55
C ASN A 197 41.11 -0.35 -1.88
N ARG A 198 40.35 -1.21 -1.24
CA ARG A 198 38.87 -1.14 -1.31
C ARG A 198 38.28 -0.70 0.03
N ALA A 199 37.30 0.18 0.00
CA ALA A 199 36.54 0.60 1.16
C ALA A 199 35.26 -0.24 1.35
N PRO A 200 34.89 -0.60 2.59
CA PRO A 200 33.61 -1.27 2.83
C PRO A 200 32.43 -0.39 2.41
N ALA A 201 31.52 -0.94 1.60
CA ALA A 201 30.35 -0.22 1.09
C ALA A 201 29.41 0.22 2.22
N GLY A 202 29.18 -0.65 3.23
CA GLY A 202 28.37 -0.29 4.40
C GLY A 202 28.93 0.92 5.15
N GLY A 203 30.25 0.97 5.40
CA GLY A 203 30.90 2.13 6.03
C GLY A 203 30.86 3.38 5.15
N PHE A 204 30.90 3.22 3.82
CA PHE A 204 30.74 4.34 2.89
C PHE A 204 29.33 4.93 2.94
N ILE A 205 28.28 4.10 2.93
CA ILE A 205 26.89 4.57 3.06
C ILE A 205 26.69 5.22 4.42
N GLU A 206 27.17 4.60 5.50
CA GLU A 206 27.09 5.11 6.87
C GLU A 206 27.73 6.50 7.03
N LYS A 207 28.92 6.71 6.45
CA LYS A 207 29.58 8.02 6.42
C LYS A 207 28.76 9.10 5.74
N ASN A 208 27.94 8.73 4.76
CA ASN A 208 27.09 9.64 3.98
C ASN A 208 25.62 9.65 4.46
N ARG A 209 25.28 8.96 5.55
CA ARG A 209 23.92 8.76 6.03
C ARG A 209 23.10 10.04 6.10
N ASN A 210 23.57 11.02 6.87
CA ASN A 210 22.85 12.28 7.07
C ASN A 210 22.66 13.07 5.77
N HIS A 211 23.64 13.00 4.88
CA HIS A 211 23.56 13.64 3.57
C HIS A 211 22.54 12.95 2.67
N LEU A 212 22.51 11.62 2.66
CA LEU A 212 21.53 10.82 1.92
C LEU A 212 20.11 11.09 2.45
N VAL A 213 19.92 11.02 3.77
CA VAL A 213 18.62 11.31 4.39
C VAL A 213 18.14 12.70 3.98
N GLY A 214 18.94 13.75 4.20
CA GLY A 214 18.53 15.11 3.91
C GLY A 214 18.22 15.38 2.43
N ILE A 215 19.00 14.82 1.48
CA ILE A 215 18.72 14.96 0.05
C ILE A 215 17.43 14.22 -0.32
N ILE A 216 17.24 12.99 0.15
CA ILE A 216 16.08 12.18 -0.20
C ILE A 216 14.82 12.82 0.39
N SER A 217 14.84 13.19 1.67
CA SER A 217 13.73 13.91 2.32
C SER A 217 13.36 15.18 1.57
N HIS A 218 14.35 15.99 1.20
CA HIS A 218 14.12 17.24 0.47
C HIS A 218 13.40 17.02 -0.88
N TRP A 219 13.85 16.05 -1.67
CA TRP A 219 13.29 15.83 -3.02
C TRP A 219 12.04 14.98 -3.06
N THR A 220 11.82 14.13 -2.06
CA THR A 220 10.60 13.31 -1.95
C THR A 220 9.49 14.03 -1.18
N GLY A 221 9.83 14.99 -0.34
CA GLY A 221 8.90 15.65 0.58
C GLY A 221 8.60 14.82 1.83
N GLU A 222 9.35 13.71 2.04
CA GLU A 222 9.21 12.87 3.21
C GLU A 222 9.93 13.44 4.42
N GLU A 223 9.47 13.08 5.62
CA GLU A 223 10.19 13.36 6.85
C GLU A 223 11.45 12.48 6.96
N ASP A 224 12.48 12.99 7.61
CA ASP A 224 13.72 12.24 7.86
C ASP A 224 13.46 10.90 8.55
N SER A 225 12.51 10.88 9.49
CA SER A 225 12.04 9.68 10.22
C SER A 225 11.53 8.55 9.31
N SER A 226 11.01 8.89 8.13
CA SER A 226 10.56 7.91 7.13
C SER A 226 11.71 7.38 6.27
N VAL A 227 12.75 8.20 6.04
CA VAL A 227 13.88 7.86 5.18
C VAL A 227 14.99 7.13 5.94
N GLU A 228 15.23 7.50 7.19
CA GLU A 228 16.28 6.94 8.04
C GLU A 228 16.26 5.41 8.12
N PRO A 229 15.12 4.73 8.38
CA PRO A 229 15.10 3.27 8.47
C PRO A 229 15.52 2.58 7.17
N LEU A 230 15.19 3.17 5.99
CA LEU A 230 15.64 2.64 4.71
C LEU A 230 17.16 2.74 4.55
N ILE A 231 17.74 3.90 4.88
CA ILE A 231 19.19 4.08 4.78
C ILE A 231 19.92 3.15 5.74
N ASP A 232 19.44 3.02 6.98
CA ASP A 232 20.01 2.12 7.99
C ASP A 232 19.95 0.66 7.51
N LYS A 233 18.90 0.27 6.83
CA LYS A 233 18.77 -1.05 6.21
C LYS A 233 19.77 -1.26 5.07
N LEU A 234 19.94 -0.29 4.17
CA LEU A 234 20.94 -0.39 3.10
C LEU A 234 22.36 -0.52 3.69
N ILE A 235 22.65 0.18 4.79
CA ILE A 235 23.92 0.06 5.52
C ILE A 235 24.10 -1.36 6.06
N ALA A 236 23.09 -1.88 6.76
CA ALA A 236 23.12 -3.22 7.34
C ALA A 236 23.33 -4.30 6.27
N ARG A 237 22.54 -4.24 5.18
CA ARG A 237 22.63 -5.22 4.09
C ARG A 237 23.98 -5.15 3.37
N ALA A 238 24.50 -3.96 3.11
CA ALA A 238 25.83 -3.80 2.50
C ALA A 238 26.96 -4.38 3.38
N LYS A 239 26.83 -4.28 4.73
CA LYS A 239 27.76 -4.88 5.69
C LYS A 239 27.64 -6.42 5.69
N GLU A 240 26.41 -6.96 5.77
CA GLU A 240 26.17 -8.41 5.79
C GLU A 240 26.63 -9.09 4.49
N LEU A 241 26.40 -8.46 3.35
CA LEU A 241 26.84 -8.95 2.03
C LEU A 241 28.34 -8.73 1.77
N ASN A 242 29.08 -8.13 2.71
CA ASN A 242 30.51 -7.81 2.58
C ASN A 242 30.84 -7.06 1.28
N LEU A 243 29.98 -6.10 0.91
CA LEU A 243 30.14 -5.34 -0.31
C LEU A 243 31.25 -4.29 -0.18
N ASN A 244 31.94 -4.03 -1.29
CA ASN A 244 33.08 -3.15 -1.35
C ASN A 244 33.00 -2.20 -2.54
N LEU A 245 33.67 -1.06 -2.45
CA LEU A 245 33.79 -0.09 -3.54
C LEU A 245 35.23 0.37 -3.75
N SER A 246 35.52 0.74 -5.00
CA SER A 246 36.79 1.37 -5.36
C SER A 246 36.77 2.85 -4.92
N PRO A 247 37.86 3.37 -4.29
CA PRO A 247 37.95 4.77 -3.89
C PRO A 247 37.72 5.77 -5.02
N HIS A 248 38.15 5.44 -6.22
CA HIS A 248 38.00 6.31 -7.42
C HIS A 248 36.59 6.43 -7.95
N ARG A 249 35.63 5.66 -7.43
CA ARG A 249 34.22 5.66 -7.89
C ARG A 249 33.22 6.12 -6.83
N GLN A 250 33.67 6.69 -5.73
CA GLN A 250 32.81 7.05 -4.60
C GLN A 250 31.68 7.99 -4.98
N SER A 251 31.98 9.08 -5.72
CA SER A 251 30.95 10.05 -6.14
C SER A 251 29.86 9.41 -7.01
N ARG A 252 30.28 8.54 -7.96
CA ARG A 252 29.32 7.80 -8.80
C ARG A 252 28.47 6.86 -7.98
N LYS A 253 29.06 6.14 -7.02
CA LYS A 253 28.35 5.20 -6.15
C LYS A 253 27.40 5.92 -5.19
N LEU A 254 27.73 7.12 -4.74
CA LEU A 254 26.83 7.94 -3.96
C LEU A 254 25.57 8.31 -4.77
N ILE A 255 25.75 8.70 -6.04
CA ILE A 255 24.63 9.00 -6.94
C ILE A 255 23.73 7.76 -7.14
N GLU A 256 24.36 6.60 -7.39
CA GLU A 256 23.63 5.33 -7.59
C GLU A 256 22.83 4.94 -6.33
N VAL A 257 23.41 5.05 -5.13
CA VAL A 257 22.72 4.80 -3.85
C VAL A 257 21.60 5.82 -3.60
N THR A 258 21.84 7.11 -3.89
CA THR A 258 20.82 8.15 -3.76
C THR A 258 19.63 7.85 -4.69
N ALA A 259 19.90 7.52 -5.95
CA ALA A 259 18.86 7.18 -6.92
C ALA A 259 18.05 5.94 -6.47
N LEU A 260 18.76 4.88 -6.02
CA LEU A 260 18.12 3.68 -5.48
C LEU A 260 17.21 4.02 -4.30
N ALA A 261 17.75 4.68 -3.28
CA ALA A 261 16.98 4.99 -2.07
C ALA A 261 15.80 5.93 -2.36
N THR A 262 15.97 6.93 -3.24
CA THR A 262 14.87 7.79 -3.69
C THR A 262 13.79 6.98 -4.40
N THR A 263 14.17 6.05 -5.29
CA THR A 263 13.23 5.17 -5.99
C THR A 263 12.45 4.30 -4.99
N LEU A 264 13.14 3.74 -4.01
CA LEU A 264 12.52 2.91 -2.98
C LEU A 264 11.53 3.68 -2.11
N ILE A 265 11.89 4.89 -1.67
CA ILE A 265 11.00 5.77 -0.92
C ILE A 265 9.78 6.15 -1.78
N MET A 266 10.00 6.54 -3.04
CA MET A 266 8.90 6.89 -3.94
C MET A 266 7.97 5.70 -4.19
N ASN A 267 8.49 4.50 -4.37
CA ASN A 267 7.69 3.30 -4.52
C ASN A 267 6.92 2.98 -3.22
N TYR A 268 7.56 3.13 -2.06
CA TYR A 268 6.90 2.96 -0.78
C TYR A 268 5.73 3.95 -0.59
N ILE A 269 5.94 5.23 -0.94
CA ILE A 269 4.90 6.27 -0.91
C ILE A 269 3.72 5.90 -1.81
N TYR A 270 4.00 5.45 -3.04
CA TYR A 270 2.96 5.20 -4.04
C TYR A 270 2.27 3.84 -3.91
N GLU A 271 2.95 2.84 -3.39
CA GLU A 271 2.49 1.44 -3.40
C GLU A 271 2.42 0.79 -2.01
N GLY A 272 2.93 1.46 -0.96
CA GLY A 272 3.09 0.88 0.37
C GLY A 272 4.10 -0.27 0.42
N LYS A 273 4.95 -0.39 -0.60
CA LYS A 273 5.94 -1.46 -0.71
C LYS A 273 7.23 -0.94 -1.33
N PHE A 274 8.36 -1.39 -0.81
CA PHE A 274 9.66 -1.15 -1.43
C PHE A 274 9.82 -2.13 -2.60
N ILE A 275 9.44 -1.74 -3.82
CA ILE A 275 9.58 -2.56 -5.02
C ILE A 275 10.72 -2.00 -5.87
N ILE A 276 11.62 -2.90 -6.30
CA ILE A 276 12.55 -2.65 -7.39
C ILE A 276 12.08 -3.49 -8.57
N ARG A 277 12.00 -2.89 -9.73
CA ARG A 277 11.75 -3.61 -10.99
C ARG A 277 13.05 -4.04 -11.62
#